data_5eccb51d20f54fba31d6e1a7919b9e3d
#
_entry.id   5eccb51d20f54fba31d6e1a7919b9e3d
#
_cell.length_a   1.000
_cell.length_b   1.000
_cell.length_c   1.000
_cell.angle_alpha   90.00
_cell.angle_beta   90.00
_cell.angle_gamma   90.00
#
_symmetry.space_group_name_H-M   'P 1'
#
loop_
_entity.id
_entity.type
_entity.pdbx_description
1 polymer ?
#
loop_
_entity_poly.entity_id
_entity_poly.type
_entity_poly.pdbx_seq_one_letter_code
_entity_poly.pdbx_strand_id
1 'polypeptide(L)'
;MGLPDFKALKEKVGIDDIAYSLGYRVNRLAGVGKFVEMCLMDGNGKHIDTIVIRNPKDKAGQSFFRHNAMGKGDVINFIKENIDSFHEQGRNQWEKIANILRKFANEPIPDIGDSAYLKKMGYTEIQHFDASRYEVQPMAEHLKNGMMYMTPRGFSKETLKTFSPFIVRIKDLKSDRFNDYNIGFPYREPGKDEILGYEIRGYGNFKGKVTGTNSTTAAWIASLSREENPLAVRNVYFAESAYDIMAFYQANAMRIDRVTSVFVSIGGTFSDRQVTGIMRHYENANAVDCFDNDLAGRIYGIRMAGLLSGKHLNIVKCDDAVRITLDGKEVAFKEAETTLQEVSRHMGFSSRMRQWKPPKAFKDWNDVIMNKPFIQLTQKDKFERDAALEKRRSSGLKA
;
A
#
# COMPACT_ATOMS: atom_id res chain seq x y z
N MET A 1 -39.87 -23.30 -6.95
CA MET A 1 -38.42 -23.62 -7.05
C MET A 1 -37.72 -23.07 -5.84
N GLY A 2 -36.90 -23.88 -5.18
CA GLY A 2 -36.26 -23.49 -3.94
C GLY A 2 -35.19 -22.41 -4.16
N LEU A 3 -34.96 -21.62 -3.11
CA LEU A 3 -33.84 -20.65 -3.05
C LEU A 3 -32.51 -21.37 -3.26
N PRO A 4 -31.52 -20.71 -3.92
CA PRO A 4 -30.21 -21.32 -4.10
C PRO A 4 -29.55 -21.59 -2.74
N ASP A 5 -29.06 -22.80 -2.56
CA ASP A 5 -28.22 -23.11 -1.42
C ASP A 5 -26.80 -22.57 -1.65
N PHE A 6 -26.62 -21.28 -1.36
CA PHE A 6 -25.31 -20.63 -1.50
C PHE A 6 -24.24 -21.26 -0.60
N LYS A 7 -24.65 -21.90 0.52
CA LYS A 7 -23.72 -22.60 1.38
C LYS A 7 -23.13 -23.82 0.66
N ALA A 8 -23.99 -24.65 0.10
CA ALA A 8 -23.56 -25.82 -0.68
C ALA A 8 -22.73 -25.44 -1.93
N LEU A 9 -23.10 -24.32 -2.59
CA LEU A 9 -22.32 -23.81 -3.74
C LEU A 9 -20.93 -23.33 -3.32
N LYS A 10 -20.80 -22.64 -2.17
CA LYS A 10 -19.50 -22.18 -1.64
C LYS A 10 -18.60 -23.34 -1.21
N GLU A 11 -19.15 -24.48 -0.81
CA GLU A 11 -18.37 -25.68 -0.51
C GLU A 11 -17.72 -26.28 -1.77
N LYS A 12 -18.28 -26.01 -2.94
CA LYS A 12 -17.82 -26.55 -4.23
C LYS A 12 -16.95 -25.57 -5.02
N VAL A 13 -17.14 -24.28 -4.82
CA VAL A 13 -16.50 -23.22 -5.63
C VAL A 13 -15.72 -22.28 -4.76
N GLY A 14 -14.41 -22.25 -4.95
CA GLY A 14 -13.52 -21.35 -4.25
C GLY A 14 -13.29 -20.04 -5.01
N ILE A 15 -12.69 -19.08 -4.32
CA ILE A 15 -12.25 -17.82 -4.92
C ILE A 15 -11.17 -18.06 -5.95
N ASP A 16 -10.29 -19.04 -5.69
CA ASP A 16 -9.23 -19.48 -6.61
C ASP A 16 -9.78 -20.01 -7.93
N ASP A 17 -10.87 -20.78 -7.91
CA ASP A 17 -11.54 -21.27 -9.14
C ASP A 17 -12.01 -20.11 -10.01
N ILE A 18 -12.69 -19.14 -9.39
CA ILE A 18 -13.22 -17.95 -10.06
C ILE A 18 -12.07 -17.06 -10.56
N ALA A 19 -11.09 -16.79 -9.70
CA ALA A 19 -9.95 -15.95 -10.04
C ALA A 19 -9.15 -16.54 -11.21
N TYR A 20 -8.92 -17.87 -11.20
CA TYR A 20 -8.23 -18.55 -12.29
C TYR A 20 -8.95 -18.38 -13.63
N SER A 21 -10.29 -18.46 -13.62
CA SER A 21 -11.12 -18.26 -14.83
C SER A 21 -11.05 -16.82 -15.37
N LEU A 22 -10.84 -15.85 -14.50
CA LEU A 22 -10.66 -14.44 -14.84
C LEU A 22 -9.23 -14.09 -15.29
N GLY A 23 -8.33 -15.09 -15.36
CA GLY A 23 -6.96 -14.90 -15.79
C GLY A 23 -5.95 -14.68 -14.68
N TYR A 24 -6.36 -14.68 -13.41
CA TYR A 24 -5.40 -14.66 -12.31
C TYR A 24 -4.55 -15.93 -12.31
N ARG A 25 -3.31 -15.78 -11.91
CA ARG A 25 -2.37 -16.90 -11.76
C ARG A 25 -1.71 -16.82 -10.40
N VAL A 26 -1.39 -17.99 -9.84
CA VAL A 26 -0.70 -18.08 -8.55
C VAL A 26 0.64 -17.38 -8.67
N ASN A 27 0.85 -16.40 -7.79
CA ASN A 27 2.11 -15.66 -7.70
C ASN A 27 3.00 -16.25 -6.61
N ARG A 28 2.44 -16.53 -5.43
CA ARG A 28 3.17 -17.18 -4.33
C ARG A 28 2.24 -17.84 -3.32
N LEU A 29 2.80 -18.78 -2.55
CA LEU A 29 2.21 -19.33 -1.34
C LEU A 29 2.85 -18.66 -0.12
N ALA A 30 2.06 -18.32 0.89
CA ALA A 30 2.54 -17.68 2.11
C ALA A 30 1.94 -18.34 3.36
N GLY A 31 2.55 -18.13 4.54
CA GLY A 31 2.04 -18.62 5.81
C GLY A 31 1.93 -20.15 5.88
N VAL A 32 2.91 -20.89 5.33
CA VAL A 32 2.89 -22.36 5.30
C VAL A 32 1.62 -22.91 4.62
N GLY A 33 1.23 -22.31 3.50
CA GLY A 33 0.04 -22.70 2.74
C GLY A 33 -1.29 -22.20 3.30
N LYS A 34 -1.28 -21.29 4.27
CA LYS A 34 -2.49 -20.64 4.79
C LYS A 34 -3.00 -19.54 3.87
N PHE A 35 -2.15 -19.05 2.97
CA PHE A 35 -2.45 -18.00 2.02
C PHE A 35 -1.95 -18.35 0.63
N VAL A 36 -2.71 -17.98 -0.38
CA VAL A 36 -2.31 -17.97 -1.79
C VAL A 36 -2.46 -16.56 -2.32
N GLU A 37 -1.39 -16.01 -2.87
CA GLU A 37 -1.44 -14.75 -3.60
C GLU A 37 -1.58 -15.04 -5.09
N MET A 38 -2.58 -14.42 -5.73
CA MET A 38 -2.84 -14.54 -7.15
C MET A 38 -2.79 -13.17 -7.80
N CYS A 39 -2.11 -13.09 -8.96
CA CYS A 39 -1.97 -11.86 -9.74
C CYS A 39 -2.68 -11.98 -11.08
N LEU A 40 -3.30 -10.88 -11.50
CA LEU A 40 -3.85 -10.69 -12.83
C LEU A 40 -2.91 -9.77 -13.63
N MET A 41 -2.53 -10.25 -14.83
CA MET A 41 -1.75 -9.49 -15.79
C MET A 41 -2.56 -9.24 -17.06
N ASP A 42 -2.34 -8.14 -17.77
CA ASP A 42 -2.88 -7.94 -19.11
C ASP A 42 -2.12 -8.74 -20.16
N GLY A 43 -2.58 -8.71 -21.43
CA GLY A 43 -1.96 -9.41 -22.53
C GLY A 43 -0.51 -8.96 -22.84
N ASN A 44 -0.07 -7.83 -22.29
CA ASN A 44 1.29 -7.29 -22.43
C ASN A 44 2.15 -7.56 -21.18
N GLY A 45 1.65 -8.37 -20.23
CA GLY A 45 2.34 -8.66 -18.98
C GLY A 45 2.29 -7.54 -17.95
N LYS A 46 1.42 -6.54 -18.15
CA LYS A 46 1.22 -5.47 -17.18
C LYS A 46 0.34 -5.95 -16.03
N HIS A 47 0.79 -5.69 -14.81
CA HIS A 47 0.05 -6.00 -13.59
C HIS A 47 -1.26 -5.19 -13.52
N ILE A 48 -2.37 -5.89 -13.34
CA ILE A 48 -3.73 -5.31 -13.20
C ILE A 48 -4.17 -5.35 -11.74
N ASP A 49 -4.11 -6.54 -11.09
CA ASP A 49 -4.64 -6.73 -9.74
C ASP A 49 -3.88 -7.85 -9.01
N THR A 50 -3.90 -7.79 -7.67
CA THR A 50 -3.39 -8.86 -6.80
C THR A 50 -4.38 -9.10 -5.67
N ILE A 51 -4.77 -10.36 -5.51
CA ILE A 51 -5.58 -10.82 -4.39
C ILE A 51 -4.80 -11.82 -3.54
N VAL A 52 -5.07 -11.81 -2.24
CA VAL A 52 -4.57 -12.81 -1.30
C VAL A 52 -5.73 -13.62 -0.77
N ILE A 53 -5.73 -14.92 -1.04
CA ILE A 53 -6.76 -15.86 -0.59
C ILE A 53 -6.30 -16.53 0.69
N ARG A 54 -7.10 -16.43 1.74
CA ARG A 54 -6.95 -17.14 3.00
C ARG A 54 -7.67 -18.49 2.92
N ASN A 55 -7.14 -19.49 3.62
CA ASN A 55 -7.67 -20.85 3.67
C ASN A 55 -7.86 -21.49 2.27
N PRO A 56 -6.84 -21.52 1.42
CA PRO A 56 -7.02 -21.95 0.02
C PRO A 56 -7.47 -23.41 -0.14
N LYS A 57 -7.29 -24.23 0.89
CA LYS A 57 -7.70 -25.66 0.89
C LYS A 57 -9.14 -25.90 1.37
N ASP A 58 -9.77 -24.89 1.96
CA ASP A 58 -11.14 -24.95 2.46
C ASP A 58 -12.01 -23.97 1.69
N LYS A 59 -12.63 -24.43 0.59
CA LYS A 59 -13.44 -23.60 -0.30
C LYS A 59 -14.56 -22.88 0.42
N ALA A 60 -15.22 -23.52 1.38
CA ALA A 60 -16.30 -22.92 2.15
C ALA A 60 -15.82 -21.78 3.06
N GLY A 61 -14.61 -21.92 3.59
CA GLY A 61 -13.99 -20.94 4.48
C GLY A 61 -13.02 -19.98 3.80
N GLN A 62 -12.93 -20.00 2.46
CA GLN A 62 -12.07 -19.06 1.74
C GLN A 62 -12.54 -17.62 1.93
N SER A 63 -11.58 -16.73 2.11
CA SER A 63 -11.77 -15.29 2.04
C SER A 63 -10.60 -14.66 1.30
N PHE A 64 -10.86 -13.56 0.61
CA PHE A 64 -9.82 -12.80 -0.06
C PHE A 64 -9.68 -11.40 0.53
N PHE A 65 -8.53 -10.81 0.29
CA PHE A 65 -8.27 -9.39 0.52
C PHE A 65 -7.22 -8.89 -0.47
N ARG A 66 -7.21 -7.58 -0.69
CA ARG A 66 -6.15 -6.88 -1.42
C ARG A 66 -5.29 -6.09 -0.44
N HIS A 67 -3.99 -6.02 -0.70
CA HIS A 67 -3.06 -5.25 0.14
C HIS A 67 -3.39 -3.75 0.18
N ASN A 68 -4.08 -3.23 -0.84
CA ASN A 68 -4.52 -1.84 -0.93
C ASN A 68 -5.84 -1.54 -0.19
N ALA A 69 -6.35 -2.47 0.61
CA ALA A 69 -7.63 -2.42 1.31
C ALA A 69 -8.88 -2.24 0.41
N MET A 70 -8.72 -2.31 -0.91
CA MET A 70 -9.81 -2.27 -1.89
C MET A 70 -10.33 -3.68 -2.16
N GLY A 71 -11.46 -4.01 -1.59
CA GLY A 71 -12.12 -5.31 -1.74
C GLY A 71 -11.56 -6.41 -0.82
N LYS A 72 -12.47 -7.01 -0.11
CA LYS A 72 -12.27 -8.20 0.72
C LYS A 72 -13.58 -8.92 0.88
N GLY A 73 -13.54 -10.19 1.17
CA GLY A 73 -14.75 -10.97 1.44
C GLY A 73 -14.62 -12.43 1.05
N ASP A 74 -15.75 -13.06 0.79
CA ASP A 74 -15.85 -14.43 0.32
C ASP A 74 -15.97 -14.52 -1.21
N VAL A 75 -16.23 -15.70 -1.72
CA VAL A 75 -16.39 -15.94 -3.15
C VAL A 75 -17.54 -15.11 -3.78
N ILE A 76 -18.61 -14.84 -3.02
CA ILE A 76 -19.73 -14.03 -3.47
C ILE A 76 -19.30 -12.59 -3.67
N ASN A 77 -18.53 -12.04 -2.72
CA ASN A 77 -17.96 -10.70 -2.84
C ASN A 77 -17.04 -10.60 -4.03
N PHE A 78 -16.20 -11.61 -4.25
CA PHE A 78 -15.27 -11.62 -5.36
C PHE A 78 -15.97 -11.65 -6.72
N ILE A 79 -17.03 -12.47 -6.86
CA ILE A 79 -17.86 -12.48 -8.07
C ILE A 79 -18.55 -11.14 -8.27
N LYS A 80 -19.08 -10.52 -7.19
CA LYS A 80 -19.74 -9.23 -7.27
C LYS A 80 -18.82 -8.12 -7.77
N GLU A 81 -17.57 -8.10 -7.30
CA GLU A 81 -16.56 -7.15 -7.77
C GLU A 81 -16.22 -7.31 -9.25
N ASN A 82 -16.35 -8.51 -9.77
CA ASN A 82 -16.00 -8.87 -11.15
C ASN A 82 -17.23 -9.21 -12.01
N ILE A 83 -18.41 -8.77 -11.60
CA ILE A 83 -19.69 -9.23 -12.17
C ILE A 83 -19.81 -9.00 -13.69
N ASP A 84 -19.20 -7.94 -14.18
CA ASP A 84 -19.24 -7.57 -15.60
C ASP A 84 -18.30 -8.43 -16.48
N SER A 85 -17.42 -9.20 -15.85
CA SER A 85 -16.51 -10.13 -16.54
C SER A 85 -17.17 -11.48 -16.88
N PHE A 86 -18.42 -11.71 -16.43
CA PHE A 86 -19.15 -12.95 -16.62
C PHE A 86 -20.32 -12.79 -17.60
N HIS A 87 -20.50 -13.80 -18.48
CA HIS A 87 -21.58 -13.82 -19.48
C HIS A 87 -22.91 -14.37 -18.96
N GLU A 88 -22.90 -14.97 -17.77
CA GLU A 88 -24.09 -15.54 -17.16
C GLU A 88 -25.15 -14.47 -16.96
N GLN A 89 -26.41 -14.80 -17.30
CA GLN A 89 -27.55 -13.91 -17.17
C GLN A 89 -28.31 -14.18 -15.86
N GLY A 90 -29.03 -13.18 -15.38
CA GLY A 90 -29.90 -13.27 -14.22
C GLY A 90 -30.83 -12.07 -14.20
N ARG A 91 -32.06 -12.23 -13.67
CA ARG A 91 -33.06 -11.15 -13.55
C ARG A 91 -32.61 -10.03 -12.62
N ASN A 92 -31.66 -10.35 -11.74
CA ASN A 92 -30.96 -9.42 -10.82
C ASN A 92 -29.55 -9.88 -10.55
N GLN A 93 -28.76 -9.04 -9.85
CA GLN A 93 -27.37 -9.32 -9.55
C GLN A 93 -27.16 -10.63 -8.78
N TRP A 94 -28.06 -10.96 -7.86
CA TRP A 94 -27.93 -12.15 -7.02
C TRP A 94 -28.18 -13.43 -7.80
N GLU A 95 -29.14 -13.39 -8.71
CA GLU A 95 -29.42 -14.50 -9.63
C GLU A 95 -28.21 -14.72 -10.56
N LYS A 96 -27.61 -13.64 -11.09
CA LYS A 96 -26.39 -13.72 -11.88
C LYS A 96 -25.27 -14.37 -11.08
N ILE A 97 -25.04 -13.95 -9.83
CA ILE A 97 -24.02 -14.55 -8.93
C ILE A 97 -24.28 -16.04 -8.71
N ALA A 98 -25.52 -16.42 -8.43
CA ALA A 98 -25.86 -17.82 -8.22
C ALA A 98 -25.65 -18.66 -9.48
N ASN A 99 -25.95 -18.12 -10.66
CA ASN A 99 -25.73 -18.81 -11.92
C ASN A 99 -24.24 -18.97 -12.23
N ILE A 100 -23.42 -17.96 -11.92
CA ILE A 100 -21.97 -18.07 -12.00
C ILE A 100 -21.46 -19.19 -11.09
N LEU A 101 -21.86 -19.21 -9.80
CA LEU A 101 -21.46 -20.25 -8.86
C LEU A 101 -21.87 -21.65 -9.33
N ARG A 102 -23.10 -21.81 -9.85
CA ARG A 102 -23.58 -23.10 -10.38
C ARG A 102 -22.76 -23.57 -11.57
N LYS A 103 -22.45 -22.68 -12.49
CA LYS A 103 -21.57 -23.01 -13.62
C LYS A 103 -20.24 -23.59 -13.14
N PHE A 104 -19.61 -22.95 -12.18
CA PHE A 104 -18.35 -23.42 -11.62
C PHE A 104 -18.50 -24.68 -10.77
N ALA A 105 -19.67 -24.89 -10.14
CA ALA A 105 -20.01 -26.11 -9.45
C ALA A 105 -20.45 -27.27 -10.37
N ASN A 106 -20.54 -27.04 -11.70
CA ASN A 106 -21.13 -27.95 -12.68
C ASN A 106 -22.57 -28.35 -12.33
N GLU A 107 -23.31 -27.41 -11.77
CA GLU A 107 -24.74 -27.61 -11.44
C GLU A 107 -25.65 -26.96 -12.49
N PRO A 108 -26.85 -27.50 -12.73
CA PRO A 108 -27.86 -26.88 -13.59
C PRO A 108 -28.20 -25.48 -13.07
N ILE A 109 -28.32 -24.51 -13.96
CA ILE A 109 -28.73 -23.15 -13.64
C ILE A 109 -30.25 -23.08 -13.64
N PRO A 110 -30.92 -23.07 -12.47
CA PRO A 110 -32.38 -22.93 -12.42
C PRO A 110 -32.79 -21.45 -12.48
N ASP A 111 -34.05 -21.23 -12.69
CA ASP A 111 -34.67 -19.91 -12.59
C ASP A 111 -34.78 -19.51 -11.10
N ILE A 112 -34.08 -18.45 -10.71
CA ILE A 112 -33.90 -18.09 -9.29
C ILE A 112 -34.52 -16.73 -9.01
N GLY A 113 -35.20 -16.60 -7.88
CA GLY A 113 -35.61 -15.32 -7.34
C GLY A 113 -35.71 -15.35 -5.83
N ASP A 114 -34.82 -14.80 -5.11
CA ASP A 114 -35.02 -14.09 -3.83
C ASP A 114 -33.70 -13.70 -3.15
N SER A 115 -33.56 -12.44 -2.77
CA SER A 115 -32.36 -11.88 -2.13
C SER A 115 -32.37 -11.98 -0.59
N ALA A 116 -33.51 -12.32 0.01
CA ALA A 116 -33.64 -12.33 1.49
C ALA A 116 -32.79 -13.41 2.18
N TYR A 117 -32.49 -14.50 1.44
CA TYR A 117 -31.69 -15.62 1.95
C TYR A 117 -30.21 -15.26 2.13
N LEU A 118 -29.67 -14.41 1.27
CA LEU A 118 -28.27 -14.03 1.27
C LEU A 118 -27.85 -13.22 2.49
N LYS A 119 -28.77 -12.41 3.03
CA LYS A 119 -28.52 -11.64 4.26
C LYS A 119 -28.26 -12.54 5.46
N LYS A 120 -28.82 -13.77 5.47
CA LYS A 120 -28.61 -14.75 6.56
C LYS A 120 -27.25 -15.44 6.49
N MET A 121 -26.54 -15.37 5.37
CA MET A 121 -25.25 -16.05 5.15
C MET A 121 -24.05 -15.24 5.61
N GLY A 122 -24.25 -14.09 6.26
CA GLY A 122 -23.12 -13.24 6.72
C GLY A 122 -22.35 -12.62 5.55
N TYR A 123 -23.02 -12.35 4.45
CA TYR A 123 -22.45 -11.65 3.31
C TYR A 123 -21.92 -10.27 3.74
N THR A 124 -20.66 -10.02 3.47
CA THR A 124 -20.03 -8.72 3.75
C THR A 124 -19.98 -7.90 2.48
N GLU A 125 -20.69 -6.78 2.44
CA GLU A 125 -20.58 -5.84 1.32
C GLU A 125 -19.20 -5.19 1.26
N ILE A 126 -18.79 -4.82 0.03
CA ILE A 126 -17.61 -3.97 -0.13
C ILE A 126 -17.91 -2.67 0.58
N GLN A 127 -17.08 -2.37 1.57
CA GLN A 127 -17.24 -1.13 2.33
C GLN A 127 -16.53 -0.02 1.58
N HIS A 128 -17.29 0.98 1.16
CA HIS A 128 -16.77 2.24 0.67
C HIS A 128 -16.42 3.15 1.85
N PHE A 129 -15.52 4.08 1.63
CA PHE A 129 -15.22 5.09 2.63
C PHE A 129 -16.45 5.96 2.88
N ASP A 130 -16.86 6.02 4.14
CA ASP A 130 -17.98 6.84 4.60
C ASP A 130 -17.44 7.92 5.53
N ALA A 131 -17.31 9.14 5.03
CA ALA A 131 -16.78 10.26 5.78
C ALA A 131 -17.66 10.62 6.99
N SER A 132 -18.97 10.40 6.92
CA SER A 132 -19.91 10.72 8.01
C SER A 132 -19.71 9.88 9.27
N ARG A 133 -19.00 8.76 9.14
CA ARG A 133 -18.62 7.89 10.25
C ARG A 133 -17.56 8.50 11.17
N TYR A 134 -16.84 9.52 10.69
CA TYR A 134 -15.66 10.03 11.38
C TYR A 134 -15.83 11.48 11.79
N GLU A 135 -15.53 11.78 13.05
CA GLU A 135 -15.30 13.14 13.51
C GLU A 135 -13.84 13.50 13.24
N VAL A 136 -13.62 14.62 12.58
CA VAL A 136 -12.29 15.04 12.12
C VAL A 136 -12.01 16.47 12.58
N GLN A 137 -10.81 16.68 13.14
CA GLN A 137 -10.33 17.99 13.61
C GLN A 137 -8.96 18.30 13.02
N PRO A 138 -8.70 19.54 12.54
CA PRO A 138 -7.39 19.92 12.01
C PRO A 138 -6.27 19.77 13.04
N MET A 139 -5.17 19.12 12.68
CA MET A 139 -4.02 18.93 13.58
C MET A 139 -3.34 20.27 13.93
N ALA A 140 -3.40 21.24 13.03
CA ALA A 140 -2.82 22.57 13.26
C ALA A 140 -3.37 23.26 14.52
N GLU A 141 -4.62 23.01 14.85
CA GLU A 141 -5.30 23.54 16.06
C GLU A 141 -5.04 22.67 17.31
N HIS A 142 -4.49 21.48 17.13
CA HIS A 142 -4.34 20.47 18.18
C HIS A 142 -2.90 19.94 18.33
N LEU A 143 -1.88 20.77 18.09
CA LEU A 143 -0.47 20.37 18.10
C LEU A 143 -0.05 19.69 19.41
N LYS A 144 -0.55 20.15 20.57
CA LYS A 144 -0.24 19.53 21.87
C LYS A 144 -0.70 18.06 21.91
N ASN A 145 -1.91 17.80 21.42
CA ASN A 145 -2.45 16.44 21.34
C ASN A 145 -1.66 15.58 20.36
N GLY A 146 -1.31 16.11 19.18
CA GLY A 146 -0.46 15.41 18.20
C GLY A 146 0.87 15.00 18.79
N MET A 147 1.53 15.88 19.58
CA MET A 147 2.80 15.58 20.23
C MET A 147 2.74 14.42 21.23
N MET A 148 1.59 14.18 21.87
CA MET A 148 1.42 13.02 22.77
C MET A 148 1.62 11.70 22.05
N TYR A 149 1.26 11.62 20.76
CA TYR A 149 1.46 10.42 19.91
C TYR A 149 2.82 10.39 19.26
N MET A 150 3.36 11.55 18.90
CA MET A 150 4.52 11.65 18.04
C MET A 150 5.85 11.74 18.79
N THR A 151 5.87 12.36 19.99
CA THR A 151 7.08 12.43 20.82
C THR A 151 7.65 11.04 21.17
N PRO A 152 6.84 10.04 21.56
CA PRO A 152 7.36 8.70 21.82
C PRO A 152 7.98 8.02 20.58
N ARG A 153 7.71 8.56 19.39
CA ARG A 153 8.24 8.10 18.10
C ARG A 153 9.42 8.97 17.60
N GLY A 154 9.94 9.84 18.45
CA GLY A 154 11.10 10.66 18.14
C GLY A 154 10.82 11.92 17.31
N PHE A 155 9.57 12.26 17.07
CA PHE A 155 9.23 13.45 16.29
C PHE A 155 9.40 14.73 17.10
N SER A 156 9.95 15.76 16.45
CA SER A 156 10.04 17.12 16.97
C SER A 156 8.73 17.90 16.77
N LYS A 157 8.56 18.93 17.60
CA LYS A 157 7.44 19.87 17.47
C LYS A 157 7.45 20.59 16.12
N GLU A 158 8.65 20.92 15.62
CA GLU A 158 8.87 21.59 14.34
C GLU A 158 8.38 20.72 13.19
N THR A 159 8.69 19.42 13.21
CA THR A 159 8.22 18.46 12.21
C THR A 159 6.69 18.37 12.23
N LEU A 160 6.07 18.20 13.40
CA LEU A 160 4.63 18.20 13.51
C LEU A 160 4.02 19.50 12.99
N LYS A 161 4.57 20.65 13.37
CA LYS A 161 4.11 21.97 12.90
C LYS A 161 4.18 22.08 11.39
N THR A 162 5.25 21.57 10.78
CA THR A 162 5.42 21.59 9.31
C THR A 162 4.35 20.78 8.60
N PHE A 163 4.02 19.60 9.10
CA PHE A 163 3.06 18.70 8.46
C PHE A 163 1.62 18.84 8.98
N SER A 164 1.39 19.62 10.04
CA SER A 164 0.06 19.75 10.65
C SER A 164 -1.05 20.18 9.69
N PRO A 165 -0.82 20.95 8.60
CA PRO A 165 -1.87 21.25 7.62
C PRO A 165 -2.36 20.02 6.84
N PHE A 166 -1.57 18.93 6.81
CA PHE A 166 -1.85 17.71 6.07
C PHE A 166 -2.27 16.54 6.97
N ILE A 167 -2.44 16.79 8.27
CA ILE A 167 -2.74 15.80 9.30
C ILE A 167 -3.99 16.23 10.05
N VAL A 168 -4.75 15.25 10.51
CA VAL A 168 -5.96 15.48 11.28
C VAL A 168 -5.95 14.64 12.56
N ARG A 169 -6.77 15.03 13.53
CA ARG A 169 -7.26 14.12 14.55
C ARG A 169 -8.54 13.49 14.03
N ILE A 170 -8.68 12.19 14.20
CA ILE A 170 -9.81 11.43 13.68
C ILE A 170 -10.36 10.47 14.73
N LYS A 171 -11.67 10.47 14.90
CA LYS A 171 -12.41 9.60 15.82
C LYS A 171 -13.49 8.85 15.05
N ASP A 172 -13.56 7.53 15.22
CA ASP A 172 -14.62 6.70 14.67
C ASP A 172 -15.85 6.76 15.56
N LEU A 173 -16.93 7.35 15.08
CA LEU A 173 -18.18 7.55 15.81
C LEU A 173 -18.96 6.24 16.04
N LYS A 174 -18.67 5.18 15.29
CA LYS A 174 -19.29 3.86 15.43
C LYS A 174 -18.48 2.90 16.31
N SER A 175 -17.35 3.35 16.85
CA SER A 175 -16.48 2.49 17.66
C SER A 175 -16.71 2.72 19.15
N ASP A 176 -17.33 1.76 19.81
CA ASP A 176 -17.51 1.78 21.27
C ASP A 176 -16.18 1.53 22.03
N ARG A 177 -15.15 1.02 21.32
CA ARG A 177 -13.88 0.60 21.95
C ARG A 177 -12.90 1.73 22.18
N PHE A 178 -12.99 2.82 21.42
CA PHE A 178 -12.01 3.91 21.46
C PHE A 178 -12.72 5.25 21.42
N ASN A 179 -12.91 5.83 22.59
CA ASN A 179 -13.43 7.19 22.73
C ASN A 179 -12.40 8.26 22.35
N ASP A 180 -11.16 7.84 22.03
CA ASP A 180 -10.06 8.75 21.79
C ASP A 180 -9.81 8.99 20.30
N TYR A 181 -9.33 10.18 20.00
CA TYR A 181 -8.88 10.50 18.66
C TYR A 181 -7.55 9.81 18.34
N ASN A 182 -7.43 9.31 17.12
CA ASN A 182 -6.18 8.91 16.51
C ASN A 182 -5.61 10.04 15.65
N ILE A 183 -4.34 9.91 15.24
CA ILE A 183 -3.79 10.74 14.17
C ILE A 183 -4.26 10.15 12.84
N GLY A 184 -4.83 10.99 11.97
CA GLY A 184 -5.28 10.63 10.63
C GLY A 184 -4.49 11.34 9.55
N PHE A 185 -4.14 10.58 8.52
CA PHE A 185 -3.44 11.03 7.32
C PHE A 185 -4.40 10.89 6.14
N PRO A 186 -5.04 11.99 5.68
CA PRO A 186 -6.08 11.94 4.67
C PRO A 186 -5.52 11.50 3.31
N TYR A 187 -6.17 10.52 2.70
CA TYR A 187 -5.85 10.04 1.36
C TYR A 187 -6.63 10.83 0.32
N ARG A 188 -5.91 11.39 -0.64
CA ARG A 188 -6.45 12.14 -1.78
C ARG A 188 -5.81 11.68 -3.07
N GLU A 189 -6.53 11.82 -4.17
CA GLU A 189 -5.90 11.79 -5.49
C GLU A 189 -5.09 13.08 -5.71
N PRO A 190 -4.00 13.02 -6.47
CA PRO A 190 -3.18 14.20 -6.73
C PRO A 190 -4.00 15.34 -7.33
N GLY A 191 -3.86 16.56 -6.78
CA GLY A 191 -4.58 17.75 -7.22
C GLY A 191 -6.08 17.78 -6.92
N LYS A 192 -6.59 16.83 -6.11
CA LYS A 192 -8.00 16.83 -5.68
C LYS A 192 -8.12 17.02 -4.16
N ASP A 193 -9.16 17.72 -3.74
CA ASP A 193 -9.43 17.98 -2.32
C ASP A 193 -10.25 16.87 -1.66
N GLU A 194 -10.94 16.06 -2.45
CA GLU A 194 -11.78 14.98 -1.96
C GLU A 194 -10.97 13.97 -1.14
N ILE A 195 -11.45 13.69 0.07
CA ILE A 195 -10.84 12.70 0.96
C ILE A 195 -11.46 11.32 0.66
N LEU A 196 -10.61 10.38 0.30
CA LEU A 196 -10.98 9.02 -0.07
C LEU A 196 -10.60 7.98 0.99
N GLY A 197 -10.34 8.42 2.22
CA GLY A 197 -10.00 7.60 3.36
C GLY A 197 -8.85 8.18 4.17
N TYR A 198 -8.37 7.39 5.15
CA TYR A 198 -7.29 7.79 6.03
C TYR A 198 -6.37 6.60 6.37
N GLU A 199 -5.07 6.83 6.39
CA GLU A 199 -4.15 6.08 7.23
C GLU A 199 -4.29 6.60 8.66
N ILE A 200 -4.27 5.71 9.67
CA ILE A 200 -4.44 6.09 11.07
C ILE A 200 -3.31 5.56 11.95
N ARG A 201 -2.94 6.36 12.93
CA ARG A 201 -1.96 6.03 13.97
C ARG A 201 -2.57 6.35 15.34
N GLY A 202 -2.50 5.40 16.25
CA GLY A 202 -2.96 5.55 17.62
C GLY A 202 -1.84 5.36 18.63
N TYR A 203 -2.23 5.15 19.87
CA TYR A 203 -1.29 4.88 20.96
C TYR A 203 -0.53 3.58 20.74
N GLY A 204 0.70 3.53 21.23
CA GLY A 204 1.57 2.38 21.10
C GLY A 204 1.92 2.08 19.64
N ASN A 205 1.65 0.85 19.23
CA ASN A 205 1.95 0.36 17.88
C ASN A 205 0.72 0.31 16.96
N PHE A 206 -0.41 0.91 17.37
CA PHE A 206 -1.61 0.87 16.56
C PHE A 206 -1.41 1.62 15.24
N LYS A 207 -1.60 0.91 14.14
CA LYS A 207 -1.53 1.42 12.77
C LYS A 207 -2.58 0.74 11.91
N GLY A 208 -3.17 1.46 10.99
CA GLY A 208 -4.16 0.91 10.06
C GLY A 208 -4.62 1.91 9.03
N LYS A 209 -5.61 1.50 8.27
CA LYS A 209 -6.40 2.37 7.41
C LYS A 209 -7.86 2.28 7.85
N VAL A 210 -8.58 3.37 7.76
CA VAL A 210 -10.03 3.34 7.99
C VAL A 210 -10.70 2.51 6.91
N THR A 211 -11.82 1.91 7.28
CA THR A 211 -12.57 1.04 6.37
C THR A 211 -12.97 1.78 5.10
N GLY A 212 -12.78 1.15 3.95
CA GLY A 212 -13.12 1.71 2.64
C GLY A 212 -12.11 2.69 2.06
N THR A 213 -10.96 2.92 2.71
CA THR A 213 -9.90 3.79 2.18
C THR A 213 -9.46 3.37 0.79
N ASN A 214 -9.55 4.27 -0.19
CA ASN A 214 -9.03 4.07 -1.53
C ASN A 214 -7.51 4.22 -1.54
N SER A 215 -6.80 3.10 -1.64
CA SER A 215 -5.34 3.07 -1.81
C SER A 215 -4.92 2.71 -3.23
N THR A 216 -5.88 2.63 -4.18
CA THR A 216 -5.57 2.31 -5.57
C THR A 216 -5.15 3.55 -6.35
N THR A 217 -5.79 4.68 -6.10
CA THR A 217 -5.51 5.95 -6.81
C THR A 217 -5.12 7.07 -5.86
N ALA A 218 -5.45 6.95 -4.57
CA ALA A 218 -5.21 7.95 -3.55
C ALA A 218 -4.05 7.59 -2.61
N ALA A 219 -3.40 8.61 -2.07
CA ALA A 219 -2.31 8.53 -1.10
C ALA A 219 -2.41 9.66 -0.09
N TRP A 220 -1.67 9.59 1.01
CA TRP A 220 -1.38 10.77 1.78
C TRP A 220 -0.30 11.58 1.07
N ILE A 221 -0.64 12.81 0.70
CA ILE A 221 0.23 13.72 -0.05
C ILE A 221 0.36 15.02 0.74
N ALA A 222 1.58 15.38 1.11
CA ALA A 222 1.92 16.62 1.77
C ALA A 222 2.82 17.47 0.85
N SER A 223 2.23 18.43 0.16
CA SER A 223 2.97 19.39 -0.65
C SER A 223 3.42 20.56 0.23
N LEU A 224 4.71 20.65 0.48
CA LEU A 224 5.28 21.81 1.16
C LEU A 224 5.60 22.95 0.20
N SER A 225 5.36 22.76 -1.10
CA SER A 225 5.46 23.80 -2.10
C SER A 225 4.47 24.93 -1.79
N ARG A 226 4.92 26.15 -1.89
CA ARG A 226 4.08 27.35 -1.73
C ARG A 226 3.34 27.71 -3.01
N GLU A 227 3.74 27.12 -4.11
CA GLU A 227 3.14 27.35 -5.41
C GLU A 227 2.05 26.31 -5.66
N GLU A 228 0.87 26.75 -6.07
CA GLU A 228 -0.22 25.87 -6.49
C GLU A 228 0.11 25.12 -7.80
N ASN A 229 1.14 25.55 -8.50
CA ASN A 229 1.57 24.98 -9.76
C ASN A 229 2.34 23.65 -9.52
N PRO A 230 1.80 22.49 -9.89
CA PRO A 230 2.48 21.21 -9.75
C PRO A 230 3.77 21.09 -10.57
N LEU A 231 3.92 21.90 -11.64
CA LEU A 231 5.13 21.91 -12.47
C LEU A 231 6.35 22.54 -11.77
N ALA A 232 6.14 23.30 -10.70
CA ALA A 232 7.21 23.87 -9.88
C ALA A 232 7.85 22.82 -8.95
N VAL A 233 7.19 21.70 -8.71
CA VAL A 233 7.70 20.60 -7.87
C VAL A 233 8.90 19.94 -8.54
N ARG A 234 10.00 19.80 -7.80
CA ARG A 234 11.25 19.20 -8.28
C ARG A 234 11.46 17.76 -7.78
N ASN A 235 10.94 17.45 -6.60
CA ASN A 235 11.09 16.13 -6.02
C ASN A 235 9.79 15.66 -5.35
N VAL A 236 9.43 14.42 -5.61
CA VAL A 236 8.39 13.69 -4.88
C VAL A 236 9.07 12.56 -4.12
N TYR A 237 9.03 12.64 -2.80
CA TYR A 237 9.62 11.68 -1.89
C TYR A 237 8.59 10.63 -1.48
N PHE A 238 8.88 9.36 -1.68
CA PHE A 238 7.98 8.25 -1.39
C PHE A 238 8.49 7.42 -0.22
N ALA A 239 7.63 7.14 0.76
CA ALA A 239 7.90 6.15 1.79
C ALA A 239 6.70 5.24 2.02
N GLU A 240 6.90 4.17 2.78
CA GLU A 240 5.89 3.16 3.05
C GLU A 240 4.76 3.70 3.92
N SER A 241 5.05 4.55 4.89
CA SER A 241 4.06 5.15 5.77
C SER A 241 4.27 6.65 5.96
N ALA A 242 3.22 7.33 6.44
CA ALA A 242 3.28 8.76 6.75
C ALA A 242 4.34 9.06 7.83
N TYR A 243 4.51 8.18 8.81
CA TYR A 243 5.57 8.34 9.83
C TYR A 243 6.95 8.25 9.22
N ASP A 244 7.22 7.31 8.32
CA ASP A 244 8.54 7.13 7.70
C ASP A 244 8.92 8.33 6.85
N ILE A 245 7.99 8.87 6.06
CA ILE A 245 8.29 10.04 5.22
C ILE A 245 8.45 11.33 6.04
N MET A 246 7.70 11.49 7.15
CA MET A 246 7.89 12.61 8.07
C MET A 246 9.22 12.48 8.84
N ALA A 247 9.62 11.26 9.21
CA ALA A 247 10.91 10.98 9.84
C ALA A 247 12.08 11.22 8.87
N PHE A 248 11.91 10.82 7.60
CA PHE A 248 12.86 11.20 6.53
C PHE A 248 13.06 12.70 6.45
N TYR A 249 11.94 13.47 6.41
CA TYR A 249 12.00 14.92 6.41
C TYR A 249 12.74 15.45 7.65
N GLN A 250 12.39 14.99 8.85
CA GLN A 250 13.04 15.43 10.09
C GLN A 250 14.56 15.20 10.08
N ALA A 251 14.99 14.02 9.65
CA ALA A 251 16.40 13.65 9.58
C ALA A 251 17.18 14.46 8.53
N ASN A 252 16.51 15.02 7.52
CA ASN A 252 17.13 15.64 6.36
C ASN A 252 16.67 17.08 6.09
N ALA A 253 15.93 17.72 7.01
CA ALA A 253 15.26 19.01 6.80
C ALA A 253 16.19 20.14 6.30
N MET A 254 17.45 20.14 6.73
CA MET A 254 18.47 21.13 6.29
C MET A 254 18.98 20.89 4.86
N ARG A 255 18.66 19.76 4.26
CA ARG A 255 19.16 19.34 2.94
C ARG A 255 18.02 19.31 1.89
N ILE A 256 16.80 19.54 2.32
CA ILE A 256 15.60 19.47 1.49
C ILE A 256 15.13 20.90 1.19
N ASP A 257 15.00 21.20 -0.09
CA ASP A 257 14.28 22.40 -0.51
C ASP A 257 12.77 22.17 -0.37
N ARG A 258 12.18 22.72 0.67
CA ARG A 258 10.76 22.53 1.00
C ARG A 258 9.82 23.09 -0.04
N VAL A 259 10.19 24.22 -0.67
CA VAL A 259 9.30 24.95 -1.61
C VAL A 259 9.07 24.17 -2.90
N THR A 260 9.93 23.23 -3.25
CA THR A 260 9.84 22.42 -4.47
C THR A 260 9.65 20.92 -4.16
N SER A 261 9.22 20.59 -2.94
CA SER A 261 9.15 19.21 -2.45
C SER A 261 7.75 18.77 -2.06
N VAL A 262 7.43 17.53 -2.42
CA VAL A 262 6.20 16.82 -2.05
C VAL A 262 6.56 15.51 -1.34
N PHE A 263 5.85 15.20 -0.28
CA PHE A 263 6.06 14.02 0.56
C PHE A 263 4.84 13.10 0.47
N VAL A 264 5.06 11.83 0.18
CA VAL A 264 4.00 10.86 -0.09
C VAL A 264 4.17 9.62 0.77
N SER A 265 3.10 9.23 1.47
CA SER A 265 2.94 7.90 2.02
C SER A 265 2.07 7.07 1.09
N ILE A 266 2.60 5.93 0.64
CA ILE A 266 1.83 4.98 -0.16
C ILE A 266 0.98 4.02 0.70
N GLY A 267 1.20 4.01 2.02
CA GLY A 267 0.45 3.22 2.99
C GLY A 267 0.65 1.71 2.89
N GLY A 268 1.86 1.26 2.70
CA GLY A 268 2.24 -0.13 2.51
C GLY A 268 2.48 -0.46 1.04
N THR A 269 1.93 -1.55 0.54
CA THR A 269 2.06 -1.91 -0.89
C THR A 269 1.28 -0.92 -1.77
N PHE A 270 1.96 -0.31 -2.72
CA PHE A 270 1.33 0.63 -3.65
C PHE A 270 0.68 -0.06 -4.86
N SER A 271 -0.30 0.61 -5.46
CA SER A 271 -0.80 0.27 -6.79
C SER A 271 -0.04 1.06 -7.87
N ASP A 272 0.01 0.51 -9.07
CA ASP A 272 0.63 1.21 -10.20
C ASP A 272 -0.08 2.53 -10.51
N ARG A 273 -1.43 2.54 -10.39
CA ARG A 273 -2.26 3.73 -10.61
C ARG A 273 -1.97 4.86 -9.61
N GLN A 274 -1.70 4.49 -8.35
CA GLN A 274 -1.35 5.45 -7.31
C GLN A 274 -0.06 6.20 -7.67
N VAL A 275 1.02 5.47 -7.96
CA VAL A 275 2.33 6.06 -8.27
C VAL A 275 2.31 6.80 -9.61
N THR A 276 1.74 6.20 -10.66
CA THR A 276 1.68 6.85 -11.98
C THR A 276 0.79 8.08 -11.97
N GLY A 277 -0.31 8.07 -11.21
CA GLY A 277 -1.18 9.24 -11.02
C GLY A 277 -0.44 10.40 -10.36
N ILE A 278 0.31 10.12 -9.29
CA ILE A 278 1.12 11.12 -8.59
C ILE A 278 2.19 11.70 -9.52
N MET A 279 2.96 10.85 -10.18
CA MET A 279 4.06 11.32 -11.05
C MET A 279 3.57 11.99 -12.33
N ARG A 280 2.36 11.69 -12.80
CA ARG A 280 1.73 12.43 -13.90
C ARG A 280 1.29 13.81 -13.46
N HIS A 281 0.81 13.97 -12.24
CA HIS A 281 0.43 15.27 -11.70
C HIS A 281 1.67 16.16 -11.46
N TYR A 282 2.78 15.58 -11.00
CA TYR A 282 4.06 16.26 -10.79
C TYR A 282 5.07 15.87 -11.87
N GLU A 283 4.74 16.12 -13.15
CA GLU A 283 5.48 15.58 -14.30
C GLU A 283 6.94 16.02 -14.42
N ASN A 284 7.27 17.22 -13.89
CA ASN A 284 8.64 17.75 -13.87
C ASN A 284 9.47 17.24 -12.67
N ALA A 285 8.86 16.51 -11.75
CA ALA A 285 9.52 16.09 -10.54
C ALA A 285 10.30 14.79 -10.72
N ASN A 286 11.40 14.66 -9.96
CA ASN A 286 12.06 13.38 -9.77
C ASN A 286 11.36 12.58 -8.68
N ALA A 287 11.08 11.31 -8.93
CA ALA A 287 10.71 10.38 -7.89
C ALA A 287 11.93 10.04 -7.03
N VAL A 288 11.77 10.08 -5.70
CA VAL A 288 12.81 9.74 -4.74
C VAL A 288 12.31 8.61 -3.84
N ASP A 289 12.99 7.48 -3.90
CA ASP A 289 12.74 6.29 -3.07
C ASP A 289 13.32 6.49 -1.67
N CYS A 290 12.46 6.70 -0.68
CA CYS A 290 12.79 6.78 0.74
C CYS A 290 12.27 5.56 1.52
N PHE A 291 11.98 4.44 0.86
CA PHE A 291 11.51 3.21 1.49
C PHE A 291 12.54 2.59 2.43
N ASP A 292 12.09 1.68 3.25
CA ASP A 292 12.87 0.95 4.24
C ASP A 292 14.06 0.18 3.62
N ASN A 293 15.04 -0.15 4.46
CA ASN A 293 16.20 -0.95 4.07
C ASN A 293 15.93 -2.46 4.06
N ASP A 294 14.78 -2.90 4.58
CA ASP A 294 14.43 -4.31 4.54
C ASP A 294 14.08 -4.80 3.12
N LEU A 295 13.87 -6.10 2.97
CA LEU A 295 13.60 -6.69 1.65
C LEU A 295 12.33 -6.10 1.01
N ALA A 296 11.28 -5.84 1.82
CA ALA A 296 10.03 -5.29 1.33
C ALA A 296 10.23 -3.88 0.75
N GLY A 297 10.90 -2.99 1.49
CA GLY A 297 11.19 -1.63 1.03
C GLY A 297 12.13 -1.59 -0.17
N ARG A 298 13.07 -2.56 -0.30
CA ARG A 298 13.89 -2.70 -1.51
C ARG A 298 13.07 -3.14 -2.72
N ILE A 299 12.17 -4.12 -2.53
CA ILE A 299 11.25 -4.58 -3.59
C ILE A 299 10.33 -3.45 -4.05
N TYR A 300 9.82 -2.62 -3.13
CA TYR A 300 9.01 -1.46 -3.51
C TYR A 300 9.81 -0.47 -4.37
N GLY A 301 11.04 -0.17 -3.99
CA GLY A 301 11.92 0.69 -4.79
C GLY A 301 12.19 0.11 -6.19
N ILE A 302 12.49 -1.19 -6.29
CA ILE A 302 12.72 -1.88 -7.57
C ILE A 302 11.46 -1.85 -8.44
N ARG A 303 10.30 -2.18 -7.88
CA ARG A 303 9.02 -2.17 -8.59
C ARG A 303 8.67 -0.76 -9.08
N MET A 304 8.83 0.26 -8.22
CA MET A 304 8.58 1.65 -8.60
C MET A 304 9.52 2.13 -9.70
N ALA A 305 10.81 1.79 -9.61
CA ALA A 305 11.79 2.14 -10.62
C ALA A 305 11.46 1.49 -11.99
N GLY A 306 11.08 0.23 -12.00
CA GLY A 306 10.58 -0.45 -13.19
C GLY A 306 9.35 0.25 -13.77
N LEU A 307 8.32 0.47 -12.95
CA LEU A 307 7.08 1.13 -13.34
C LEU A 307 7.31 2.50 -13.99
N LEU A 308 8.14 3.34 -13.35
CA LEU A 308 8.47 4.68 -13.86
C LEU A 308 9.37 4.67 -15.11
N SER A 309 9.98 3.53 -15.41
CA SER A 309 10.74 3.29 -16.64
C SER A 309 9.92 2.60 -17.72
N GLY A 310 8.59 2.44 -17.52
CA GLY A 310 7.70 1.70 -18.43
C GLY A 310 7.98 0.20 -18.48
N LYS A 311 8.62 -0.34 -17.44
CA LYS A 311 8.97 -1.76 -17.31
C LYS A 311 8.15 -2.41 -16.20
N HIS A 312 7.40 -3.45 -16.55
CA HIS A 312 6.58 -4.18 -15.61
C HIS A 312 7.32 -5.41 -15.11
N LEU A 313 7.90 -5.28 -13.92
CA LEU A 313 8.62 -6.35 -13.27
C LEU A 313 7.65 -7.27 -12.54
N ASN A 314 7.67 -8.56 -12.88
CA ASN A 314 7.03 -9.57 -12.01
C ASN A 314 8.05 -10.01 -10.96
N ILE A 315 7.73 -9.74 -9.68
CA ILE A 315 8.64 -9.99 -8.55
C ILE A 315 7.99 -10.99 -7.61
N VAL A 316 8.61 -12.15 -7.46
CA VAL A 316 8.11 -13.25 -6.63
C VAL A 316 9.15 -13.59 -5.57
N LYS A 317 8.78 -13.57 -4.30
CA LYS A 317 9.62 -14.08 -3.23
C LYS A 317 9.50 -15.61 -3.17
N CYS A 318 10.62 -16.30 -3.38
CA CYS A 318 10.80 -17.72 -3.10
C CYS A 318 11.45 -17.88 -1.70
N ASP A 319 11.63 -19.12 -1.21
CA ASP A 319 12.12 -19.35 0.15
C ASP A 319 13.42 -18.59 0.45
N ASP A 320 14.44 -18.74 -0.39
CA ASP A 320 15.78 -18.14 -0.18
C ASP A 320 16.16 -17.08 -1.23
N ALA A 321 15.26 -16.75 -2.16
CA ALA A 321 15.54 -15.89 -3.29
C ALA A 321 14.35 -15.00 -3.69
N VAL A 322 14.65 -13.95 -4.42
CA VAL A 322 13.66 -13.12 -5.11
C VAL A 322 13.81 -13.36 -6.60
N ARG A 323 12.78 -13.92 -7.20
CA ARG A 323 12.71 -14.13 -8.65
C ARG A 323 12.09 -12.91 -9.31
N ILE A 324 12.77 -12.40 -10.31
CA ILE A 324 12.31 -11.21 -11.06
C ILE A 324 12.24 -11.57 -12.52
N THR A 325 11.10 -11.30 -13.14
CA THR A 325 10.87 -11.54 -14.56
C THR A 325 10.55 -10.23 -15.27
N LEU A 326 11.19 -9.99 -16.41
CA LEU A 326 10.96 -8.84 -17.29
C LEU A 326 11.09 -9.27 -18.74
N ASP A 327 10.10 -9.01 -19.58
CA ASP A 327 10.10 -9.27 -21.02
C ASP A 327 10.52 -10.74 -21.34
N GLY A 328 10.07 -11.71 -20.54
CA GLY A 328 10.41 -13.14 -20.67
C GLY A 328 11.76 -13.57 -20.10
N LYS A 329 12.61 -12.63 -19.70
CA LYS A 329 13.86 -12.93 -19.00
C LYS A 329 13.60 -13.08 -17.50
N GLU A 330 14.01 -14.20 -16.92
CA GLU A 330 13.89 -14.48 -15.49
C GLU A 330 15.26 -14.58 -14.83
N VAL A 331 15.43 -13.92 -13.67
CA VAL A 331 16.64 -13.97 -12.85
C VAL A 331 16.26 -14.13 -11.39
N ALA A 332 16.93 -15.02 -10.67
CA ALA A 332 16.80 -15.20 -9.24
C ALA A 332 17.94 -14.47 -8.51
N PHE A 333 17.59 -13.65 -7.53
CA PHE A 333 18.53 -12.90 -6.69
C PHE A 333 18.46 -13.41 -5.26
N LYS A 334 19.58 -13.56 -4.57
CA LYS A 334 19.58 -13.73 -3.13
C LYS A 334 18.99 -12.49 -2.46
N GLU A 335 18.35 -12.64 -1.29
CA GLU A 335 17.76 -11.49 -0.61
C GLU A 335 18.74 -10.31 -0.41
N ALA A 336 20.00 -10.60 -0.04
CA ALA A 336 21.02 -9.58 0.14
C ALA A 336 21.41 -8.85 -1.17
N GLU A 337 21.31 -9.53 -2.30
CA GLU A 337 21.65 -9.03 -3.63
C GLU A 337 20.46 -8.35 -4.33
N THR A 338 19.25 -8.45 -3.74
CA THR A 338 18.04 -7.82 -4.30
C THR A 338 18.09 -6.31 -4.03
N THR A 339 18.84 -5.60 -4.86
CA THR A 339 18.99 -4.13 -4.84
C THR A 339 18.60 -3.56 -6.19
N LEU A 340 18.18 -2.29 -6.22
CA LEU A 340 17.82 -1.64 -7.50
C LEU A 340 18.99 -1.69 -8.49
N GLN A 341 20.21 -1.47 -8.02
CA GLN A 341 21.41 -1.49 -8.85
C GLN A 341 21.64 -2.86 -9.51
N GLU A 342 21.61 -3.94 -8.72
CA GLU A 342 21.83 -5.29 -9.24
C GLU A 342 20.70 -5.73 -10.17
N VAL A 343 19.45 -5.47 -9.77
CA VAL A 343 18.29 -5.84 -10.59
C VAL A 343 18.29 -5.07 -11.91
N SER A 344 18.47 -3.76 -11.90
CA SER A 344 18.48 -2.97 -13.15
C SER A 344 19.61 -3.36 -14.08
N ARG A 345 20.79 -3.68 -13.53
CA ARG A 345 21.94 -4.17 -14.30
C ARG A 345 21.63 -5.52 -14.99
N HIS A 346 21.09 -6.48 -14.23
CA HIS A 346 20.80 -7.81 -14.77
C HIS A 346 19.60 -7.83 -15.70
N MET A 347 18.57 -7.05 -15.40
CA MET A 347 17.36 -6.98 -16.21
C MET A 347 17.45 -6.00 -17.39
N GLY A 348 18.52 -5.21 -17.46
CA GLY A 348 18.81 -4.34 -18.59
C GLY A 348 17.88 -3.12 -18.69
N PHE A 349 17.49 -2.52 -17.55
CA PHE A 349 16.77 -1.25 -17.57
C PHE A 349 17.47 -0.18 -16.73
N SER A 350 17.22 1.08 -17.07
CA SER A 350 17.68 2.23 -16.29
C SER A 350 16.49 3.00 -15.72
N SER A 351 16.65 3.55 -14.54
CA SER A 351 15.62 4.39 -13.90
C SER A 351 16.17 5.77 -13.58
N ARG A 352 15.36 6.79 -13.83
CA ARG A 352 15.64 8.16 -13.38
C ARG A 352 15.29 8.38 -11.90
N MET A 353 14.65 7.41 -11.26
CA MET A 353 14.30 7.47 -9.83
C MET A 353 15.58 7.54 -9.00
N ARG A 354 15.62 8.50 -8.08
CA ARG A 354 16.70 8.63 -7.10
C ARG A 354 16.41 7.77 -5.88
N GLN A 355 17.45 7.27 -5.24
CA GLN A 355 17.32 6.57 -3.95
C GLN A 355 17.91 7.44 -2.84
N TRP A 356 17.13 7.63 -1.78
CA TRP A 356 17.59 8.25 -0.55
C TRP A 356 17.12 7.38 0.62
N LYS A 357 17.90 6.35 0.86
CA LYS A 357 17.62 5.31 1.84
C LYS A 357 18.08 5.72 3.26
N PRO A 358 17.47 5.13 4.30
CA PRO A 358 18.02 5.22 5.65
C PRO A 358 19.50 4.77 5.66
N PRO A 359 20.33 5.29 6.57
CA PRO A 359 21.70 4.77 6.75
C PRO A 359 21.67 3.27 7.03
N LYS A 360 22.64 2.52 6.53
CA LYS A 360 22.68 1.04 6.56
C LYS A 360 22.42 0.40 7.93
N ALA A 361 22.75 1.12 9.01
CA ALA A 361 22.51 0.64 10.37
C ALA A 361 21.05 0.66 10.80
N PHE A 362 20.17 1.34 10.09
CA PHE A 362 18.77 1.53 10.46
C PHE A 362 17.85 0.85 9.45
N LYS A 363 16.77 0.28 9.95
CA LYS A 363 15.76 -0.33 9.12
C LYS A 363 14.97 0.72 8.32
N ASP A 364 14.46 1.70 9.02
CA ASP A 364 13.59 2.75 8.50
C ASP A 364 14.00 4.14 9.01
N TRP A 365 13.32 5.18 8.54
CA TRP A 365 13.60 6.55 8.91
C TRP A 365 13.13 6.89 10.33
N ASN A 366 12.11 6.21 10.85
CA ASN A 366 11.69 6.39 12.23
C ASN A 366 12.76 5.88 13.20
N ASP A 367 13.39 4.75 12.90
CA ASP A 367 14.54 4.26 13.65
C ASP A 367 15.71 5.23 13.62
N VAL A 368 15.93 5.96 12.52
CA VAL A 368 16.98 6.98 12.41
C VAL A 368 16.74 8.11 13.41
N ILE A 369 15.54 8.69 13.45
CA ILE A 369 15.23 9.82 14.36
C ILE A 369 15.15 9.36 15.81
N MET A 370 14.87 8.09 16.07
CA MET A 370 14.89 7.49 17.41
C MET A 370 16.29 7.00 17.83
N ASN A 371 17.27 7.04 16.92
CA ASN A 371 18.62 6.47 17.11
C ASN A 371 18.60 4.98 17.53
N LYS A 372 17.74 4.17 16.88
CA LYS A 372 17.56 2.74 17.14
C LYS A 372 18.14 1.90 15.99
N PRO A 373 19.46 1.68 15.93
CA PRO A 373 20.02 0.86 14.87
C PRO A 373 19.62 -0.62 15.06
N PHE A 374 19.26 -1.30 13.98
CA PHE A 374 18.98 -2.74 13.98
C PHE A 374 20.24 -3.57 13.74
N ILE A 375 21.27 -2.97 13.13
CA ILE A 375 22.61 -3.57 13.02
C ILE A 375 23.47 -2.98 14.13
N GLN A 376 24.05 -3.84 14.98
CA GLN A 376 25.06 -3.40 15.93
C GLN A 376 26.31 -2.97 15.15
N LEU A 377 26.56 -1.65 15.12
CA LEU A 377 27.76 -1.11 14.49
C LEU A 377 29.00 -1.58 15.27
N THR A 378 29.98 -2.08 14.55
CA THR A 378 31.30 -2.36 15.15
C THR A 378 31.91 -1.05 15.67
N GLN A 379 32.92 -1.14 16.54
CA GLN A 379 33.64 0.06 17.01
C GLN A 379 34.25 0.86 15.84
N LYS A 380 34.70 0.15 14.79
CA LYS A 380 35.23 0.77 13.57
C LYS A 380 34.15 1.56 12.83
N ASP A 381 32.95 0.96 12.64
CA ASP A 381 31.84 1.63 11.96
C ASP A 381 31.36 2.87 12.74
N LYS A 382 31.38 2.80 14.09
CA LYS A 382 31.06 3.95 14.96
C LYS A 382 32.06 5.09 14.77
N PHE A 383 33.33 4.76 14.75
CA PHE A 383 34.40 5.74 14.56
C PHE A 383 34.34 6.41 13.18
N GLU A 384 34.15 5.63 12.12
CA GLU A 384 33.99 6.15 10.76
C GLU A 384 32.75 7.04 10.60
N ARG A 385 31.63 6.67 11.26
CA ARG A 385 30.43 7.48 11.29
C ARG A 385 30.66 8.82 12.00
N ASP A 386 31.29 8.80 13.15
CA ASP A 386 31.51 10.01 13.96
C ASP A 386 32.48 10.95 13.26
N ALA A 387 33.54 10.42 12.64
CA ALA A 387 34.48 11.18 11.81
C ALA A 387 33.79 11.80 10.57
N ALA A 388 32.84 11.08 9.94
CA ALA A 388 32.05 11.61 8.82
C ALA A 388 31.08 12.72 9.26
N LEU A 389 30.52 12.63 10.46
CA LEU A 389 29.66 13.66 11.05
C LEU A 389 30.45 14.93 11.39
N GLU A 390 31.67 14.80 11.98
CA GLU A 390 32.56 15.94 12.26
C GLU A 390 33.00 16.63 10.97
N LYS A 391 33.36 15.87 9.94
CA LYS A 391 33.74 16.41 8.63
C LYS A 391 32.59 17.19 7.97
N ARG A 392 31.36 16.77 8.17
CA ARG A 392 30.14 17.50 7.69
C ARG A 392 29.88 18.77 8.50
N ARG A 393 30.07 18.74 9.83
CA ARG A 393 29.94 19.92 10.69
C ARG A 393 31.00 20.98 10.35
N SER A 394 32.23 20.57 10.09
CA SER A 394 33.32 21.48 9.69
C SER A 394 33.18 22.04 8.27
N SER A 395 32.54 21.31 7.35
CA SER A 395 32.25 21.80 5.99
C SER A 395 31.01 22.70 5.91
N GLY A 396 30.06 22.57 6.82
CA GLY A 396 28.85 23.41 6.92
C GLY A 396 29.08 24.79 7.58
N LEU A 397 30.30 25.03 8.17
CA LEU A 397 30.69 26.30 8.75
C LEU A 397 31.44 27.24 7.77
N LYS A 398 31.51 26.85 6.49
CA LYS A 398 32.16 27.61 5.40
C LYS A 398 31.24 27.97 4.25
N ALA A 399 29.94 28.15 4.52
CA ALA A 399 28.99 28.65 3.52
C ALA A 399 28.18 29.82 4.09
#